data_f2453dd4c22b5ed42a21c1847c421ac8
#
_entry.id   f2453dd4c22b5ed42a21c1847c421ac8
#
_cell.length_a   1.000
_cell.length_b   1.000
_cell.length_c   1.000
_cell.angle_alpha   90.00
_cell.angle_beta   90.00
_cell.angle_gamma   90.00
#
_symmetry.space_group_name_H-M   'P 1'
#
loop_
_entity.id
_entity.type
_entity.pdbx_description
1 polymer ?
#
loop_
_entity_poly.entity_id
_entity_poly.type
_entity_poly.pdbx_seq_one_letter_code
_entity_poly.pdbx_strand_id
1 'polypeptide(L)'
;MKFEVELTERADRDLRNIFFYIAVDLSAPENAERQINRLWDAILSLDELPERYRRYETEPWHSLGMRVLPIDNFVILYIPYLEEKAVRIVTVMYGGR
;
A
#
# COMPACT_ATOMS: atom_id res chain seq x y z
N MET A 1 0.23 -3.47 20.34
CA MET A 1 1.56 -3.86 19.88
C MET A 1 1.77 -3.35 18.47
N LYS A 2 2.92 -2.75 18.22
CA LYS A 2 3.16 -2.12 16.94
C LYS A 2 4.06 -2.97 16.06
N PHE A 3 3.72 -2.99 14.78
CA PHE A 3 4.49 -3.67 13.77
C PHE A 3 5.34 -2.64 13.02
N GLU A 4 6.50 -3.07 12.58
CA GLU A 4 7.36 -2.21 11.77
C GLU A 4 6.90 -2.30 10.33
N VAL A 5 6.60 -1.15 9.72
CA VAL A 5 6.09 -1.12 8.36
C VAL A 5 7.25 -0.83 7.41
N GLU A 6 7.44 -1.70 6.44
CA GLU A 6 8.56 -1.62 5.50
C GLU A 6 8.02 -1.59 4.08
N LEU A 7 8.66 -0.82 3.22
CA LEU A 7 8.31 -0.78 1.81
C LEU A 7 9.33 -1.55 0.98
N THR A 8 8.84 -2.35 0.03
CA THR A 8 9.73 -2.91 -0.98
C THR A 8 10.16 -1.80 -1.92
N GLU A 9 11.21 -2.06 -2.70
CA GLU A 9 11.62 -1.11 -3.73
C GLU A 9 10.48 -0.86 -4.72
N ARG A 10 9.72 -1.89 -5.02
CA ARG A 10 8.60 -1.75 -5.93
C ARG A 10 7.55 -0.81 -5.38
N ALA A 11 7.19 -0.99 -4.10
CA ALA A 11 6.19 -0.12 -3.50
C ALA A 11 6.65 1.34 -3.46
N ASP A 12 7.92 1.55 -3.15
CA ASP A 12 8.48 2.90 -3.15
C ASP A 12 8.40 3.52 -4.54
N ARG A 13 8.77 2.74 -5.56
CA ARG A 13 8.69 3.21 -6.94
C ARG A 13 7.25 3.48 -7.35
N ASP A 14 6.33 2.61 -6.92
CA ASP A 14 4.92 2.80 -7.23
C ASP A 14 4.42 4.13 -6.71
N LEU A 15 4.76 4.46 -5.47
CA LEU A 15 4.32 5.73 -4.88
C LEU A 15 4.88 6.92 -5.63
N ARG A 16 6.15 6.85 -6.03
CA ARG A 16 6.74 7.94 -6.82
C ARG A 16 6.06 8.08 -8.16
N ASN A 17 5.77 6.95 -8.81
CA ASN A 17 5.12 7.00 -10.11
C ASN A 17 3.70 7.56 -10.02
N ILE A 18 2.98 7.20 -8.96
CA ILE A 18 1.65 7.75 -8.74
C ILE A 18 1.73 9.26 -8.56
N PHE A 19 2.69 9.71 -7.74
CA PHE A 19 2.86 11.13 -7.51
C PHE A 19 3.12 11.88 -8.82
N PHE A 20 4.09 11.40 -9.60
CA PHE A 20 4.46 12.11 -10.83
C PHE A 20 3.37 12.05 -11.87
N TYR A 21 2.63 10.94 -11.93
CA TYR A 21 1.51 10.88 -12.87
C TYR A 21 0.49 11.97 -12.56
N ILE A 22 0.12 12.11 -11.30
CA ILE A 22 -0.89 13.11 -10.95
C ILE A 22 -0.32 14.52 -11.06
N ALA A 23 0.90 14.72 -10.56
CA ALA A 23 1.48 16.06 -10.52
C ALA A 23 1.79 16.60 -11.91
N VAL A 24 2.33 15.74 -12.77
CA VAL A 24 2.84 16.17 -14.08
C VAL A 24 1.85 15.84 -15.18
N ASP A 25 1.50 14.57 -15.34
CA ASP A 25 0.65 14.17 -16.46
C ASP A 25 -0.74 14.76 -16.33
N LEU A 26 -1.26 14.86 -15.12
CA LEU A 26 -2.57 15.47 -14.90
C LEU A 26 -2.47 16.93 -14.48
N SER A 27 -1.27 17.48 -14.42
CA SER A 27 -1.03 18.89 -14.08
C SER A 27 -1.70 19.28 -12.76
N ALA A 28 -1.64 18.39 -11.76
CA ALA A 28 -2.33 18.64 -10.50
C ALA A 28 -1.42 18.35 -9.30
N PRO A 29 -0.37 19.18 -9.10
CA PRO A 29 0.61 18.89 -8.02
C PRO A 29 -0.01 18.87 -6.63
N GLU A 30 -1.00 19.70 -6.37
CA GLU A 30 -1.62 19.71 -5.05
C GLU A 30 -2.44 18.45 -4.82
N ASN A 31 -3.09 17.96 -5.88
CA ASN A 31 -3.82 16.70 -5.78
C ASN A 31 -2.86 15.54 -5.57
N ALA A 32 -1.70 15.59 -6.23
CA ALA A 32 -0.68 14.55 -6.05
C ALA A 32 -0.23 14.48 -4.61
N GLU A 33 0.00 15.64 -3.99
CA GLU A 33 0.45 15.69 -2.61
C GLU A 33 -0.61 15.11 -1.67
N ARG A 34 -1.87 15.50 -1.87
CA ARG A 34 -2.94 14.98 -1.04
C ARG A 34 -3.10 13.46 -1.20
N GLN A 35 -3.04 12.99 -2.44
CA GLN A 35 -3.19 11.56 -2.70
C GLN A 35 -2.06 10.77 -2.05
N ILE A 36 -0.83 11.24 -2.18
CA ILE A 36 0.30 10.53 -1.58
C ILE A 36 0.20 10.53 -0.07
N ASN A 37 -0.22 11.64 0.52
CA ASN A 37 -0.38 11.70 1.97
C ASN A 37 -1.43 10.71 2.46
N ARG A 38 -2.53 10.55 1.72
CA ARG A 38 -3.56 9.59 2.09
C ARG A 38 -3.05 8.16 1.97
N LEU A 39 -2.26 7.87 0.94
CA LEU A 39 -1.67 6.55 0.79
C LEU A 39 -0.70 6.26 1.93
N TRP A 40 0.13 7.24 2.28
CA TRP A 40 1.06 7.06 3.40
C TRP A 40 0.33 6.84 4.72
N ASP A 41 -0.74 7.59 4.96
CA ASP A 41 -1.52 7.39 6.19
C ASP A 41 -2.07 5.98 6.25
N ALA A 42 -2.57 5.47 5.13
CA ALA A 42 -3.09 4.11 5.09
C ALA A 42 -1.99 3.08 5.32
N ILE A 43 -0.83 3.27 4.70
CA ILE A 43 0.30 2.37 4.88
C ILE A 43 0.73 2.34 6.34
N LEU A 44 0.89 3.52 6.94
CA LEU A 44 1.37 3.58 8.32
C LEU A 44 0.35 3.03 9.31
N SER A 45 -0.93 3.06 8.96
CA SER A 45 -1.96 2.51 9.84
C SER A 45 -1.83 1.00 10.01
N LEU A 46 -1.06 0.34 9.16
CA LEU A 46 -0.87 -1.10 9.25
C LEU A 46 0.09 -1.51 10.36
N ASP A 47 0.63 -0.54 11.09
CA ASP A 47 1.45 -0.84 12.25
C ASP A 47 0.63 -1.45 13.39
N GLU A 48 -0.69 -1.40 13.30
CA GLU A 48 -1.57 -2.01 14.29
C GLU A 48 -2.61 -2.87 13.59
N LEU A 49 -2.84 -4.05 14.13
CA LEU A 49 -3.84 -4.98 13.63
C LEU A 49 -3.73 -5.18 12.11
N PRO A 50 -2.54 -5.57 11.62
CA PRO A 50 -2.38 -5.65 10.17
C PRO A 50 -3.18 -6.75 9.51
N GLU A 51 -3.78 -7.63 10.29
CA GLU A 51 -4.60 -8.69 9.72
C GLU A 51 -6.07 -8.30 9.58
N ARG A 52 -6.42 -7.03 9.80
CA ARG A 52 -7.83 -6.64 9.77
C ARG A 52 -8.41 -6.55 8.37
N TYR A 53 -7.57 -6.50 7.34
CA TYR A 53 -8.04 -6.46 5.96
C TYR A 53 -8.07 -7.85 5.37
N ARG A 54 -8.85 -8.04 4.29
CA ARG A 54 -9.06 -9.36 3.73
C ARG A 54 -7.82 -9.87 3.00
N ARG A 55 -7.75 -11.18 2.86
CA ARG A 55 -6.68 -11.79 2.10
C ARG A 55 -6.89 -11.62 0.61
N TYR A 56 -5.78 -11.50 -0.11
CA TYR A 56 -5.79 -11.54 -1.56
C TYR A 56 -6.17 -12.95 -1.98
N GLU A 57 -7.00 -13.07 -3.01
CA GLU A 57 -7.62 -14.37 -3.30
C GLU A 57 -6.82 -15.22 -4.27
N THR A 58 -5.91 -14.63 -5.02
CA THR A 58 -5.19 -15.33 -6.06
C THR A 58 -3.91 -15.96 -5.54
N GLU A 59 -3.68 -17.23 -5.89
CA GLU A 59 -2.43 -17.89 -5.56
C GLU A 59 -1.34 -17.43 -6.50
N PRO A 60 -0.09 -17.44 -6.10
CA PRO A 60 0.43 -17.93 -4.80
C PRO A 60 0.30 -16.92 -3.67
N TRP A 61 -0.21 -15.74 -3.95
CA TRP A 61 -0.22 -14.64 -2.97
C TRP A 61 -1.10 -14.94 -1.77
N HIS A 62 -2.21 -15.65 -2.01
CA HIS A 62 -3.11 -16.04 -0.94
C HIS A 62 -2.38 -16.87 0.13
N SER A 63 -1.67 -17.88 -0.32
CA SER A 63 -0.95 -18.76 0.61
C SER A 63 0.20 -18.05 1.30
N LEU A 64 0.75 -17.02 0.68
CA LEU A 64 1.81 -16.22 1.28
C LEU A 64 1.28 -15.24 2.32
N GLY A 65 -0.03 -15.13 2.44
CA GLY A 65 -0.62 -14.25 3.44
C GLY A 65 -0.82 -12.81 3.00
N MET A 66 -0.78 -12.57 1.69
CA MET A 66 -0.96 -11.21 1.18
C MET A 66 -2.37 -10.72 1.46
N ARG A 67 -2.48 -9.46 1.86
CA ARG A 67 -3.76 -8.81 2.16
C ARG A 67 -3.91 -7.56 1.32
N VAL A 68 -5.14 -7.08 1.23
CA VAL A 68 -5.53 -5.99 0.35
C VAL A 68 -6.12 -4.85 1.17
N LEU A 69 -5.51 -3.68 1.09
CA LEU A 69 -6.05 -2.48 1.70
C LEU A 69 -6.46 -1.52 0.60
N PRO A 70 -7.76 -1.40 0.33
CA PRO A 70 -8.21 -0.41 -0.67
C PRO A 70 -8.25 0.97 -0.05
N ILE A 71 -7.80 1.95 -0.82
CA ILE A 71 -7.84 3.34 -0.39
C ILE A 71 -8.04 4.22 -1.63
N ASP A 72 -9.14 4.97 -1.65
CA ASP A 72 -9.50 5.78 -2.81
C ASP A 72 -9.60 4.86 -4.04
N ASN A 73 -8.91 5.19 -5.12
CA ASN A 73 -8.91 4.35 -6.32
C ASN A 73 -7.71 3.44 -6.40
N PHE A 74 -7.01 3.24 -5.28
CA PHE A 74 -5.79 2.44 -5.25
C PHE A 74 -5.96 1.25 -4.32
N VAL A 75 -5.10 0.27 -4.49
CA VAL A 75 -5.01 -0.85 -3.56
C VAL A 75 -3.57 -0.98 -3.11
N ILE A 76 -3.40 -1.23 -1.82
CA ILE A 76 -2.12 -1.50 -1.21
C ILE A 76 -2.08 -2.99 -0.92
N LEU A 77 -1.13 -3.70 -1.53
CA LEU A 77 -0.96 -5.12 -1.29
C LEU A 77 0.20 -5.30 -0.33
N TYR A 78 -0.04 -6.03 0.75
CA TYR A 78 0.96 -6.14 1.79
C TYR A 78 0.91 -7.51 2.45
N ILE A 79 1.99 -7.90 3.10
CA ILE A 79 2.07 -9.17 3.83
C ILE A 79 2.50 -8.88 5.26
N PRO A 80 1.68 -9.27 6.25
CA PRO A 80 2.13 -9.19 7.64
C PRO A 80 2.96 -10.42 7.99
N TYR A 81 4.05 -10.18 8.68
CA TYR A 81 4.93 -11.23 9.20
C TYR A 81 4.85 -11.16 10.72
N LEU A 82 3.95 -11.96 11.28
CA LEU A 82 3.58 -11.80 12.69
C LEU A 82 4.72 -12.10 13.63
N GLU A 83 5.51 -13.12 13.33
CA GLU A 83 6.60 -13.49 14.21
C GLU A 83 7.70 -12.45 14.23
N GLU A 84 7.88 -11.76 13.12
CA GLU A 84 8.89 -10.72 13.01
C GLU A 84 8.36 -9.36 13.42
N LYS A 85 7.06 -9.29 13.66
CA LYS A 85 6.38 -8.02 13.98
C LYS A 85 6.65 -6.96 12.92
N ALA A 86 6.54 -7.39 11.67
CA ALA A 86 6.78 -6.52 10.53
C ALA A 86 5.66 -6.66 9.52
N VAL A 87 5.43 -5.58 8.78
CA VAL A 87 4.48 -5.59 7.67
C VAL A 87 5.24 -5.09 6.46
N ARG A 88 5.21 -5.88 5.40
CA ARG A 88 5.90 -5.50 4.16
C ARG A 88 4.91 -5.05 3.12
N ILE A 89 5.04 -3.82 2.67
CA ILE A 89 4.20 -3.29 1.62
C ILE A 89 4.81 -3.74 0.30
N VAL A 90 4.10 -4.58 -0.43
CA VAL A 90 4.63 -5.21 -1.63
C VAL A 90 4.49 -4.31 -2.85
N THR A 91 3.31 -3.73 -3.02
CA THR A 91 3.07 -2.87 -4.17
C THR A 91 1.86 -1.99 -3.89
N VAL A 92 1.80 -0.86 -4.58
CA VAL A 92 0.66 0.05 -4.54
C VAL A 92 0.25 0.25 -5.98
N MET A 93 -1.02 -0.01 -6.30
CA MET A 93 -1.43 0.07 -7.69
C MET A 93 -2.83 0.62 -7.80
N TYR A 94 -3.15 1.13 -8.98
CA TYR A 94 -4.48 1.62 -9.27
C TYR A 94 -5.44 0.45 -9.26
N GLY A 95 -6.48 0.56 -8.45
CA GLY A 95 -7.44 -0.52 -8.29
C GLY A 95 -8.51 -0.55 -9.35
N GLY A 96 -8.55 0.47 -10.17
CA GLY A 96 -9.47 0.53 -11.26
C GLY A 96 -10.86 0.86 -10.81
N ARG A 97 -11.55 1.53 -11.49
CA ARG A 97 -12.90 1.80 -11.42
C ARG A 97 -13.25 3.12 -11.10
#